data_cf697b07ed00a641b5ffed4b62d68009
#
_entry.id   cf697b07ed00a641b5ffed4b62d68009
#
_cell.length_a   1.000
_cell.length_b   1.000
_cell.length_c   1.000
_cell.angle_alpha   90.00
_cell.angle_beta   90.00
_cell.angle_gamma   90.00
#
_symmetry.space_group_name_H-M   'P 1'
#
loop_
_entity.id
_entity.type
_entity.pdbx_description
1 polymer ?
#
loop_
_entity_poly.entity_id
_entity_poly.type
_entity_poly.pdbx_seq_one_letter_code
_entity_poly.pdbx_strand_id
1 'polypeptide(L)'
;VMFSPNTNGLKLSSSGQSEERGKALVQAYNNTIINAGWRRDGEKGGCVYAEKNVLANVFNNLMVNCKFRAQTPNYDQPNNPEEGYNDASVIDYNFYASGTQKSDIVYDGEDESGVAYAWAGYAYEHEDYNEGVVDLNSIITKAAEDCAKNDPKFVNFDINAVALTEYVYNEGWDFHVQAGSPVLSGAYNGTDANMQPYFGTEGLTVNEETYTSPAIEAHFGAYGTK
;
A
#
# COMPACT_ATOMS: atom_id res chain seq x y z
N VAL A 1 -5.80 6.14 8.68
CA VAL A 1 -6.50 5.99 7.38
C VAL A 1 -6.14 7.15 6.48
N MET A 2 -5.86 6.86 5.21
CA MET A 2 -5.66 7.83 4.14
C MET A 2 -6.77 7.64 3.10
N PHE A 3 -7.56 8.68 2.87
CA PHE A 3 -8.67 8.65 1.91
C PHE A 3 -8.38 9.54 0.72
N SER A 4 -8.49 8.99 -0.47
CA SER A 4 -8.36 9.68 -1.76
C SER A 4 -7.11 10.59 -1.91
N PRO A 5 -5.90 10.13 -1.57
CA PRO A 5 -4.72 10.90 -1.90
C PRO A 5 -4.59 11.07 -3.43
N ASN A 6 -4.17 12.26 -3.85
CA ASN A 6 -4.18 12.62 -5.28
C ASN A 6 -3.24 11.74 -6.12
N THR A 7 -2.07 11.42 -5.59
CA THR A 7 -1.08 10.61 -6.31
C THR A 7 -0.83 9.30 -5.57
N ASN A 8 -0.02 9.30 -4.54
CA ASN A 8 0.28 8.10 -3.76
C ASN A 8 -0.32 8.22 -2.36
N GLY A 9 -0.72 7.10 -1.78
CA GLY A 9 -1.04 7.03 -0.36
C GLY A 9 0.21 7.32 0.47
N LEU A 10 1.27 6.57 0.22
CA LEU A 10 2.59 6.78 0.81
C LEU A 10 3.64 6.91 -0.30
N LYS A 11 4.53 7.89 -0.15
CA LYS A 11 5.76 7.98 -0.93
C LYS A 11 6.94 7.84 0.01
N LEU A 12 7.71 6.76 -0.17
CA LEU A 12 8.88 6.41 0.61
C LEU A 12 10.12 6.66 -0.26
N SER A 13 11.07 7.45 0.22
CA SER A 13 12.21 7.85 -0.61
C SER A 13 13.43 8.13 0.23
N SER A 14 14.61 7.68 -0.24
CA SER A 14 15.93 8.09 0.27
C SER A 14 16.53 9.23 -0.54
N SER A 15 15.74 10.02 -1.22
CA SER A 15 16.21 11.17 -1.99
C SER A 15 17.07 12.11 -1.14
N GLY A 16 18.24 12.46 -1.66
CA GLY A 16 19.23 13.28 -0.94
C GLY A 16 20.11 12.51 0.04
N GLN A 17 20.18 11.18 -0.09
CA GLN A 17 21.20 10.38 0.63
C GLN A 17 22.61 10.81 0.23
N SER A 18 23.55 10.68 1.14
CA SER A 18 24.98 10.90 0.96
C SER A 18 25.76 10.01 1.93
N GLU A 19 27.09 10.02 1.85
CA GLU A 19 27.92 9.35 2.86
C GLU A 19 27.62 9.80 4.30
N GLU A 20 27.18 11.05 4.45
CA GLU A 20 26.86 11.65 5.75
C GLU A 20 25.42 11.39 6.20
N ARG A 21 24.50 11.22 5.27
CA ARG A 21 23.05 11.07 5.56
C ARG A 21 22.58 9.67 5.37
N GLY A 22 23.18 8.70 5.13
CA GLY A 22 22.68 7.35 4.97
C GLY A 22 21.31 7.21 4.26
N LYS A 23 20.86 6.01 4.10
CA LYS A 23 19.56 5.68 3.51
C LYS A 23 18.44 5.85 4.54
N ALA A 24 17.30 6.34 4.09
CA ALA A 24 16.12 6.34 4.93
C ALA A 24 15.65 4.90 5.19
N LEU A 25 15.23 4.67 6.41
CA LEU A 25 14.66 3.42 6.89
C LEU A 25 13.20 3.72 7.27
N VAL A 26 12.25 3.07 6.59
CA VAL A 26 10.83 3.34 6.78
C VAL A 26 10.08 2.03 7.01
N GLN A 27 9.26 2.01 8.05
CA GLN A 27 8.28 0.96 8.26
C GLN A 27 6.87 1.53 8.08
N ALA A 28 6.09 0.92 7.19
CA ALA A 28 4.70 1.27 6.93
C ALA A 28 3.84 0.04 7.13
N TYR A 29 3.14 -0.02 8.26
CA TYR A 29 2.31 -1.15 8.61
C TYR A 29 0.97 -0.72 9.22
N ASN A 30 0.00 -1.59 9.13
CA ASN A 30 -1.36 -1.37 9.63
C ASN A 30 -1.98 -0.03 9.17
N ASN A 31 -1.70 0.39 7.93
CA ASN A 31 -2.37 1.54 7.31
C ASN A 31 -3.56 1.09 6.48
N THR A 32 -4.61 1.90 6.45
CA THR A 32 -5.70 1.78 5.48
C THR A 32 -5.60 2.90 4.47
N ILE A 33 -5.44 2.56 3.18
CA ILE A 33 -5.30 3.50 2.06
C ILE A 33 -6.44 3.23 1.07
N ILE A 34 -7.26 4.24 0.82
CA ILE A 34 -8.49 4.10 0.04
C ILE A 34 -8.47 5.07 -1.13
N ASN A 35 -8.85 4.62 -2.32
CA ASN A 35 -9.01 5.40 -3.54
C ASN A 35 -7.77 6.23 -3.92
N ALA A 36 -6.58 5.73 -3.67
CA ALA A 36 -5.34 6.46 -3.98
C ALA A 36 -5.05 6.50 -5.48
N GLY A 37 -4.64 7.67 -5.97
CA GLY A 37 -4.09 7.86 -7.32
C GLY A 37 -5.09 8.24 -8.41
N TRP A 38 -6.40 8.13 -8.19
CA TRP A 38 -7.43 8.32 -9.24
C TRP A 38 -7.58 9.74 -9.74
N ARG A 39 -7.19 10.73 -8.95
CA ARG A 39 -7.22 12.15 -9.36
C ARG A 39 -5.94 12.59 -10.08
N ARG A 40 -5.01 11.70 -10.29
CA ARG A 40 -3.78 11.91 -11.06
C ARG A 40 -3.90 11.23 -12.41
N ASP A 41 -3.73 11.98 -13.49
CA ASP A 41 -3.75 11.47 -14.86
C ASP A 41 -2.53 10.58 -15.16
N GLY A 42 -2.69 9.70 -16.13
CA GLY A 42 -1.65 8.81 -16.63
C GLY A 42 -1.26 7.69 -15.66
N GLU A 43 -0.10 7.15 -15.83
CA GLU A 43 0.43 5.96 -15.14
C GLU A 43 0.97 6.25 -13.73
N LYS A 44 0.68 7.40 -13.16
CA LYS A 44 1.15 7.79 -11.83
C LYS A 44 0.06 7.68 -10.79
N GLY A 45 0.49 7.34 -9.59
CA GLY A 45 -0.41 7.25 -8.44
C GLY A 45 -0.68 5.80 -8.04
N GLY A 46 -0.93 5.58 -6.78
CA GLY A 46 -1.19 4.26 -6.22
C GLY A 46 -1.20 4.26 -4.71
N CYS A 47 -1.13 3.09 -4.11
CA CYS A 47 -1.15 3.01 -2.65
C CYS A 47 0.20 3.40 -2.03
N VAL A 48 1.28 2.73 -2.41
CA VAL A 48 2.64 2.99 -1.89
C VAL A 48 3.62 3.09 -3.06
N TYR A 49 4.51 4.06 -3.00
CA TYR A 49 5.58 4.23 -3.96
C TYR A 49 6.91 4.33 -3.22
N ALA A 50 7.79 3.33 -3.37
CA ALA A 50 9.11 3.28 -2.74
C ALA A 50 10.20 3.48 -3.79
N GLU A 51 11.06 4.48 -3.60
CA GLU A 51 12.07 4.87 -4.59
C GLU A 51 13.39 5.27 -3.96
N LYS A 52 14.40 5.48 -4.80
CA LYS A 52 15.70 6.01 -4.37
C LYS A 52 16.39 5.12 -3.35
N ASN A 53 16.27 3.82 -3.54
CA ASN A 53 16.91 2.82 -2.71
C ASN A 53 16.58 2.95 -1.20
N VAL A 54 15.37 3.43 -0.89
CA VAL A 54 14.88 3.46 0.49
C VAL A 54 14.81 2.04 1.05
N LEU A 55 15.24 1.84 2.28
CA LEU A 55 14.94 0.60 2.98
C LEU A 55 13.52 0.68 3.53
N ALA A 56 12.58 0.03 2.84
CA ALA A 56 11.16 0.10 3.12
C ALA A 56 10.61 -1.26 3.56
N ASN A 57 10.01 -1.31 4.75
CA ASN A 57 9.27 -2.47 5.22
C ASN A 57 7.78 -2.12 5.22
N VAL A 58 7.05 -2.67 4.24
CA VAL A 58 5.63 -2.36 3.96
C VAL A 58 4.82 -3.64 4.13
N PHE A 59 4.07 -3.75 5.21
CA PHE A 59 3.34 -4.97 5.55
C PHE A 59 2.07 -4.67 6.35
N ASN A 60 1.15 -5.62 6.44
CA ASN A 60 -0.13 -5.51 7.14
C ASN A 60 -1.00 -4.30 6.75
N ASN A 61 -0.75 -3.71 5.57
CA ASN A 61 -1.59 -2.61 5.11
C ASN A 61 -2.83 -3.13 4.38
N LEU A 62 -3.92 -2.39 4.50
CA LEU A 62 -5.15 -2.56 3.73
C LEU A 62 -5.23 -1.47 2.67
N MET A 63 -5.21 -1.86 1.42
CA MET A 63 -5.23 -0.98 0.26
C MET A 63 -6.50 -1.26 -0.54
N VAL A 64 -7.38 -0.28 -0.62
CA VAL A 64 -8.74 -0.43 -1.17
C VAL A 64 -8.92 0.46 -2.38
N ASN A 65 -9.33 -0.10 -3.50
CA ASN A 65 -9.58 0.66 -4.73
C ASN A 65 -8.43 1.59 -5.13
N CYS A 66 -7.20 1.26 -4.81
CA CYS A 66 -6.06 2.05 -5.25
C CYS A 66 -5.78 1.82 -6.73
N LYS A 67 -5.38 2.86 -7.44
CA LYS A 67 -5.09 2.81 -8.87
C LYS A 67 -4.01 1.78 -9.22
N PHE A 68 -2.95 1.74 -8.40
CA PHE A 68 -1.89 0.76 -8.45
C PHE A 68 -1.61 0.22 -7.06
N ARG A 69 -1.07 -0.98 -7.00
CA ARG A 69 -0.54 -1.55 -5.76
C ARG A 69 0.76 -0.86 -5.32
N ALA A 70 1.43 -1.39 -4.32
CA ALA A 70 2.76 -0.93 -3.95
C ALA A 70 3.71 -1.07 -5.15
N GLN A 71 4.47 -0.03 -5.44
CA GLN A 71 5.34 0.07 -6.60
C GLN A 71 6.75 0.49 -6.19
N THR A 72 7.73 -0.16 -6.80
CA THR A 72 9.13 0.23 -6.78
C THR A 72 9.64 0.32 -8.21
N PRO A 73 10.25 1.43 -8.64
CA PRO A 73 10.72 1.57 -10.02
C PRO A 73 11.88 0.62 -10.32
N ASN A 74 11.87 0.01 -11.51
CA ASN A 74 12.93 -0.86 -12.01
C ASN A 74 13.99 -0.10 -12.81
N TYR A 75 13.59 0.99 -13.43
CA TYR A 75 14.35 1.64 -14.50
C TYR A 75 15.72 2.17 -14.10
N ASP A 76 15.96 2.37 -12.83
CA ASP A 76 17.25 2.88 -12.36
C ASP A 76 18.17 1.82 -11.76
N GLN A 77 17.68 0.60 -11.56
CA GLN A 77 18.40 -0.43 -10.82
C GLN A 77 19.75 -0.85 -11.45
N PRO A 78 19.84 -1.18 -12.74
CA PRO A 78 21.10 -1.66 -13.29
C PRO A 78 22.15 -0.56 -13.47
N ASN A 79 21.74 0.69 -13.63
CA ASN A 79 22.62 1.82 -13.94
C ASN A 79 22.81 2.76 -12.75
N ASN A 80 21.91 2.74 -11.81
CA ASN A 80 21.98 3.56 -10.60
C ASN A 80 21.32 2.82 -9.42
N PRO A 81 22.06 1.90 -8.79
CA PRO A 81 21.53 1.09 -7.68
C PRO A 81 21.12 1.91 -6.46
N GLU A 82 21.47 3.19 -6.40
CA GLU A 82 21.05 4.10 -5.33
C GLU A 82 19.65 4.69 -5.56
N GLU A 83 19.10 4.55 -6.75
CA GLU A 83 17.79 5.12 -7.11
C GLU A 83 16.65 4.10 -7.18
N GLY A 84 16.97 2.84 -7.41
CA GLY A 84 15.98 1.77 -7.54
C GLY A 84 15.48 1.20 -6.20
N TYR A 85 15.03 -0.04 -6.29
CA TYR A 85 14.56 -0.83 -5.16
C TYR A 85 15.75 -1.33 -4.31
N ASN A 86 15.59 -1.25 -3.00
CA ASN A 86 16.53 -1.86 -2.08
C ASN A 86 16.07 -3.30 -1.79
N ASP A 87 16.85 -4.29 -2.21
CA ASP A 87 16.56 -5.71 -2.08
C ASP A 87 16.49 -6.21 -0.63
N ALA A 88 17.00 -5.43 0.33
CA ALA A 88 16.77 -5.69 1.75
C ALA A 88 15.40 -5.21 2.26
N SER A 89 14.61 -4.52 1.42
CA SER A 89 13.25 -4.11 1.76
C SER A 89 12.29 -5.28 1.77
N VAL A 90 11.21 -5.14 2.52
CA VAL A 90 10.10 -6.09 2.56
C VAL A 90 8.83 -5.39 2.08
N ILE A 91 8.23 -5.88 0.98
CA ILE A 91 6.89 -5.48 0.54
C ILE A 91 6.08 -6.76 0.43
N ASP A 92 5.48 -7.17 1.53
CA ASP A 92 4.77 -8.46 1.63
C ASP A 92 3.68 -8.37 2.72
N TYR A 93 2.83 -9.37 2.81
CA TYR A 93 1.72 -9.38 3.78
C TYR A 93 0.85 -8.12 3.71
N ASN A 94 0.46 -7.68 2.51
CA ASN A 94 -0.49 -6.60 2.33
C ASN A 94 -1.82 -7.13 1.79
N PHE A 95 -2.89 -6.39 1.98
CA PHE A 95 -4.21 -6.74 1.48
C PHE A 95 -4.66 -5.71 0.43
N TYR A 96 -4.81 -6.16 -0.81
CA TYR A 96 -5.24 -5.34 -1.94
C TYR A 96 -6.68 -5.69 -2.31
N ALA A 97 -7.62 -4.91 -1.77
CA ALA A 97 -9.05 -5.03 -2.03
C ALA A 97 -9.49 -4.18 -3.21
N SER A 98 -10.41 -4.66 -3.98
CA SER A 98 -11.09 -3.90 -5.02
C SER A 98 -12.61 -4.05 -4.91
N GLY A 99 -13.32 -2.94 -5.08
CA GLY A 99 -14.74 -2.98 -5.42
C GLY A 99 -14.95 -3.34 -6.90
N THR A 100 -16.21 -3.30 -7.33
CA THR A 100 -16.62 -3.61 -8.70
C THR A 100 -16.69 -2.39 -9.61
N GLN A 101 -16.27 -1.21 -9.12
CA GLN A 101 -16.21 0.01 -9.93
C GLN A 101 -15.20 -0.18 -11.05
N LYS A 102 -15.63 0.17 -12.27
CA LYS A 102 -14.75 0.07 -13.43
C LYS A 102 -13.71 1.17 -13.42
N SER A 103 -12.54 0.84 -13.91
CA SER A 103 -11.48 1.80 -14.22
C SER A 103 -11.52 2.11 -15.71
N ASP A 104 -11.51 3.40 -16.05
CA ASP A 104 -11.34 3.87 -17.43
C ASP A 104 -9.86 3.99 -17.83
N ILE A 105 -8.94 3.51 -17.01
CA ILE A 105 -7.52 3.56 -17.34
C ILE A 105 -7.24 2.50 -18.42
N VAL A 106 -7.02 3.01 -19.60
CA VAL A 106 -6.34 2.28 -20.67
C VAL A 106 -4.86 2.49 -20.45
N TYR A 107 -4.12 1.43 -20.15
CA TYR A 107 -2.67 1.50 -20.17
C TYR A 107 -2.23 1.78 -21.60
N ASP A 108 -1.49 2.86 -21.76
CA ASP A 108 -0.82 3.22 -23.02
C ASP A 108 0.52 2.44 -23.15
N GLY A 109 0.72 1.46 -22.31
CA GLY A 109 1.80 0.51 -22.43
C GLY A 109 1.43 -0.52 -23.48
N GLU A 110 2.37 -1.00 -24.19
CA GLU A 110 2.37 -1.98 -25.27
C GLU A 110 1.66 -3.32 -24.94
N ASP A 111 0.80 -3.36 -23.97
CA ASP A 111 -0.13 -4.46 -23.83
C ASP A 111 -1.14 -4.40 -24.97
N GLU A 112 -0.77 -5.06 -26.07
CA GLU A 112 -1.60 -5.26 -27.26
C GLU A 112 -2.95 -5.89 -26.95
N SER A 113 -3.18 -6.34 -25.71
CA SER A 113 -4.42 -6.96 -25.30
C SER A 113 -5.56 -5.97 -25.15
N GLY A 114 -5.27 -4.67 -24.99
CA GLY A 114 -6.29 -3.64 -24.78
C GLY A 114 -7.19 -3.92 -23.59
N VAL A 115 -6.74 -4.67 -22.60
CA VAL A 115 -7.50 -5.01 -21.41
C VAL A 115 -7.65 -3.75 -20.60
N ALA A 116 -8.77 -3.08 -20.78
CA ALA A 116 -9.25 -2.13 -19.79
C ALA A 116 -9.39 -2.90 -18.46
N TYR A 117 -8.69 -2.45 -17.43
CA TYR A 117 -8.84 -3.07 -16.11
C TYR A 117 -10.30 -3.00 -15.71
N ALA A 118 -10.89 -4.17 -15.53
CA ALA A 118 -12.33 -4.31 -15.41
C ALA A 118 -12.87 -3.64 -14.13
N TRP A 119 -12.01 -3.35 -13.16
CA TRP A 119 -12.40 -2.74 -11.87
C TRP A 119 -11.24 -1.96 -11.23
N ALA A 120 -11.60 -1.01 -10.40
CA ALA A 120 -10.67 -0.25 -9.61
C ALA A 120 -9.91 -1.16 -8.63
N GLY A 121 -8.66 -0.86 -8.39
CA GLY A 121 -7.86 -1.63 -7.43
C GLY A 121 -7.43 -3.02 -7.91
N TYR A 122 -7.71 -3.38 -9.17
CA TYR A 122 -7.00 -4.48 -9.81
C TYR A 122 -5.51 -4.18 -9.71
N ALA A 123 -4.82 -4.98 -8.94
CA ALA A 123 -3.42 -4.74 -8.60
C ALA A 123 -2.53 -4.97 -9.82
N TYR A 124 -2.49 -4.02 -10.72
CA TYR A 124 -1.68 -4.09 -11.92
C TYR A 124 -0.20 -4.03 -11.60
N GLU A 125 0.55 -4.92 -12.22
CA GLU A 125 2.01 -4.93 -12.26
C GLU A 125 2.46 -4.35 -13.61
N HIS A 126 2.98 -3.16 -13.58
CA HIS A 126 3.65 -2.61 -14.75
C HIS A 126 5.06 -3.21 -14.85
N GLU A 127 5.51 -3.55 -16.06
CA GLU A 127 6.84 -4.15 -16.29
C GLU A 127 8.01 -3.30 -15.77
N ASP A 128 7.82 -1.97 -15.70
CA ASP A 128 8.82 -1.04 -15.19
C ASP A 128 8.88 -0.98 -13.65
N TYR A 129 8.10 -1.78 -12.96
CA TYR A 129 8.03 -1.76 -11.50
C TYR A 129 8.11 -3.16 -10.91
N ASN A 130 8.57 -3.21 -9.66
CA ASN A 130 8.58 -4.39 -8.80
C ASN A 130 9.52 -5.53 -9.23
N GLU A 131 10.50 -5.27 -10.10
CA GLU A 131 11.55 -6.24 -10.37
C GLU A 131 12.32 -6.56 -9.08
N GLY A 132 12.48 -7.85 -8.78
CA GLY A 132 13.16 -8.32 -7.57
C GLY A 132 12.34 -8.22 -6.27
N VAL A 133 11.14 -7.62 -6.31
CA VAL A 133 10.25 -7.60 -5.15
C VAL A 133 9.65 -8.99 -4.93
N VAL A 134 9.83 -9.51 -3.72
CA VAL A 134 9.21 -10.77 -3.29
C VAL A 134 7.94 -10.44 -2.50
N ASP A 135 6.79 -10.73 -3.08
CA ASP A 135 5.46 -10.56 -2.47
C ASP A 135 4.69 -11.89 -2.57
N LEU A 136 4.88 -12.75 -1.58
CA LEU A 136 4.36 -14.12 -1.59
C LEU A 136 3.11 -14.31 -0.73
N ASN A 137 2.91 -13.43 0.25
CA ASN A 137 1.90 -13.59 1.28
C ASN A 137 0.80 -12.52 1.25
N SER A 138 0.90 -11.56 0.34
CA SER A 138 -0.15 -10.56 0.17
C SER A 138 -1.41 -11.17 -0.46
N ILE A 139 -2.57 -10.70 -0.01
CA ILE A 139 -3.87 -11.04 -0.58
C ILE A 139 -4.18 -10.02 -1.67
N ILE A 140 -4.26 -10.46 -2.91
CA ILE A 140 -4.40 -9.60 -4.07
C ILE A 140 -5.69 -9.95 -4.82
N THR A 141 -6.52 -8.94 -5.09
CA THR A 141 -7.67 -9.09 -5.99
C THR A 141 -7.19 -9.13 -7.43
N LYS A 142 -7.30 -10.30 -8.08
CA LYS A 142 -6.81 -10.55 -9.45
C LYS A 142 -7.91 -10.88 -10.46
N ALA A 143 -9.09 -11.20 -9.97
CA ALA A 143 -10.23 -11.60 -10.79
C ALA A 143 -11.53 -10.99 -10.26
N ALA A 144 -12.57 -10.93 -11.09
CA ALA A 144 -13.85 -10.33 -10.73
C ALA A 144 -14.51 -10.99 -9.51
N GLU A 145 -14.37 -12.29 -9.37
CA GLU A 145 -14.85 -13.06 -8.23
C GLU A 145 -14.13 -12.74 -6.92
N ASP A 146 -12.90 -12.26 -6.99
CA ASP A 146 -12.15 -11.85 -5.81
C ASP A 146 -12.69 -10.55 -5.20
N CYS A 147 -13.37 -9.70 -5.95
CA CYS A 147 -13.93 -8.45 -5.44
C CYS A 147 -14.85 -8.69 -4.24
N ALA A 148 -15.75 -9.66 -4.35
CA ALA A 148 -16.66 -10.00 -3.26
C ALA A 148 -15.97 -10.75 -2.11
N LYS A 149 -15.01 -11.63 -2.45
CA LYS A 149 -14.24 -12.41 -1.49
C LYS A 149 -13.34 -11.53 -0.63
N ASN A 150 -12.73 -10.53 -1.25
CA ASN A 150 -11.78 -9.63 -0.63
C ASN A 150 -12.42 -8.30 -0.17
N ASP A 151 -13.74 -8.21 -0.10
CA ASP A 151 -14.41 -7.04 0.45
C ASP A 151 -14.01 -6.86 1.93
N PRO A 152 -13.43 -5.73 2.32
CA PRO A 152 -13.06 -5.45 3.71
C PRO A 152 -14.23 -5.45 4.68
N LYS A 153 -15.46 -5.31 4.21
CA LYS A 153 -16.69 -5.24 5.02
C LYS A 153 -16.60 -4.15 6.09
N PHE A 154 -16.30 -2.94 5.67
CA PHE A 154 -16.31 -1.81 6.59
C PHE A 154 -17.67 -1.63 7.28
N VAL A 155 -17.67 -1.10 8.50
CA VAL A 155 -18.90 -0.88 9.27
C VAL A 155 -19.79 0.16 8.60
N ASN A 156 -19.22 1.26 8.14
CA ASN A 156 -19.93 2.31 7.42
C ASN A 156 -19.09 2.97 6.33
N PHE A 157 -18.69 2.20 5.33
CA PHE A 157 -18.09 2.68 4.10
C PHE A 157 -18.31 1.65 3.00
N ASP A 158 -19.01 2.03 1.94
CA ASP A 158 -19.25 1.16 0.79
C ASP A 158 -18.21 1.43 -0.29
N ILE A 159 -17.31 0.47 -0.50
CA ILE A 159 -16.22 0.55 -1.50
C ILE A 159 -16.75 0.59 -2.94
N ASN A 160 -18.03 0.26 -3.17
CA ASN A 160 -18.65 0.25 -4.48
C ASN A 160 -19.48 1.51 -4.75
N ALA A 161 -19.92 2.21 -3.71
CA ALA A 161 -20.78 3.39 -3.85
C ALA A 161 -20.02 4.72 -3.89
N VAL A 162 -18.88 4.80 -3.19
CA VAL A 162 -18.07 6.03 -3.14
C VAL A 162 -17.23 6.14 -4.41
N ALA A 163 -17.41 7.22 -5.17
CA ALA A 163 -16.67 7.42 -6.42
C ALA A 163 -15.15 7.41 -6.19
N LEU A 164 -14.40 6.81 -7.13
CA LEU A 164 -12.95 6.69 -7.03
C LEU A 164 -12.23 8.03 -6.92
N THR A 165 -12.83 9.07 -7.51
CA THR A 165 -12.30 10.44 -7.49
C THR A 165 -12.88 11.31 -6.38
N GLU A 166 -13.75 10.75 -5.51
CA GLU A 166 -14.30 11.48 -4.37
C GLU A 166 -13.16 11.87 -3.41
N TYR A 167 -13.13 13.10 -3.00
CA TYR A 167 -12.11 13.64 -2.09
C TYR A 167 -12.70 14.35 -0.85
N VAL A 168 -14.02 14.49 -0.81
CA VAL A 168 -14.69 15.06 0.35
C VAL A 168 -14.90 13.97 1.37
N TYR A 169 -14.22 14.10 2.51
CA TYR A 169 -14.36 13.16 3.61
C TYR A 169 -15.72 13.31 4.27
N ASN A 170 -16.41 12.18 4.51
CA ASN A 170 -17.64 12.15 5.26
C ASN A 170 -17.36 11.67 6.69
N GLU A 171 -17.64 12.50 7.68
CA GLU A 171 -17.43 12.19 9.10
C GLU A 171 -18.27 10.99 9.60
N GLY A 172 -19.30 10.62 8.87
CA GLY A 172 -20.10 9.43 9.16
C GLY A 172 -19.46 8.12 8.74
N TRP A 173 -18.36 8.13 7.96
CA TRP A 173 -17.69 6.90 7.57
C TRP A 173 -16.98 6.25 8.74
N ASP A 174 -17.11 4.94 8.82
CA ASP A 174 -16.48 4.10 9.83
C ASP A 174 -15.69 2.98 9.15
N PHE A 175 -14.38 3.05 9.25
CA PHE A 175 -13.45 2.12 8.63
C PHE A 175 -13.05 0.94 9.55
N HIS A 176 -13.69 0.78 10.70
CA HIS A 176 -13.66 -0.50 11.39
C HIS A 176 -14.32 -1.56 10.52
N VAL A 177 -13.94 -2.80 10.70
CA VAL A 177 -14.49 -3.90 9.90
C VAL A 177 -15.48 -4.73 10.71
N GLN A 178 -16.40 -5.34 10.00
CA GLN A 178 -17.38 -6.23 10.60
C GLN A 178 -16.74 -7.57 10.96
N ALA A 179 -17.30 -8.26 11.93
CA ALA A 179 -16.93 -9.64 12.23
C ALA A 179 -17.05 -10.53 10.97
N GLY A 180 -16.02 -11.35 10.73
CA GLY A 180 -15.93 -12.16 9.52
C GLY A 180 -15.43 -11.40 8.26
N SER A 181 -14.87 -10.20 8.43
CA SER A 181 -14.08 -9.56 7.39
C SER A 181 -12.83 -10.38 7.05
N PRO A 182 -12.50 -10.53 5.76
CA PRO A 182 -11.28 -11.25 5.36
C PRO A 182 -10.00 -10.56 5.82
N VAL A 183 -10.02 -9.26 6.12
CA VAL A 183 -8.84 -8.51 6.58
C VAL A 183 -8.41 -8.86 8.01
N LEU A 184 -9.21 -9.61 8.75
CA LEU A 184 -8.92 -10.03 10.12
C LEU A 184 -7.99 -11.25 10.20
N SER A 185 -7.59 -11.81 9.07
CA SER A 185 -6.75 -13.01 9.03
C SER A 185 -5.71 -12.93 7.92
N GLY A 186 -4.56 -13.58 8.15
CA GLY A 186 -3.48 -13.65 7.17
C GLY A 186 -2.46 -12.53 7.25
N ALA A 187 -2.67 -11.54 8.11
CA ALA A 187 -1.68 -10.53 8.39
C ALA A 187 -0.46 -11.14 9.12
N TYR A 188 0.69 -10.52 8.94
CA TYR A 188 1.91 -10.94 9.63
C TYR A 188 1.80 -10.72 11.14
N ASN A 189 2.18 -11.72 11.91
CA ASN A 189 2.24 -11.68 13.38
C ASN A 189 3.47 -12.44 13.94
N GLY A 190 4.50 -12.59 13.10
CA GLY A 190 5.72 -13.32 13.44
C GLY A 190 6.78 -12.47 14.14
N THR A 191 8.00 -12.98 14.14
CA THR A 191 9.17 -12.39 14.83
C THR A 191 10.31 -11.99 13.89
N ASP A 192 10.04 -11.82 12.59
CA ASP A 192 11.04 -11.38 11.62
C ASP A 192 11.53 -9.98 11.99
N ALA A 193 12.86 -9.83 12.08
CA ALA A 193 13.48 -8.58 12.51
C ALA A 193 13.14 -7.38 11.59
N ASN A 194 12.90 -7.63 10.30
CA ASN A 194 12.54 -6.57 9.35
C ASN A 194 11.06 -6.14 9.49
N MET A 195 10.25 -6.92 10.18
CA MET A 195 8.84 -6.65 10.41
C MET A 195 8.53 -6.54 11.92
N GLN A 196 9.41 -5.90 12.67
CA GLN A 196 9.22 -5.55 14.07
C GLN A 196 9.28 -4.03 14.25
N PRO A 197 8.57 -3.46 15.22
CA PRO A 197 8.66 -2.04 15.54
C PRO A 197 10.10 -1.62 15.88
N TYR A 198 10.61 -0.59 15.24
CA TYR A 198 12.00 -0.15 15.45
C TYR A 198 12.28 0.32 16.86
N PHE A 199 11.38 1.09 17.43
CA PHE A 199 11.59 1.69 18.72
C PHE A 199 11.00 0.88 19.88
N GLY A 200 10.19 -0.13 19.57
CA GLY A 200 9.58 -0.98 20.59
C GLY A 200 8.94 -0.20 21.74
N THR A 201 8.99 -0.79 22.93
CA THR A 201 8.45 -0.16 24.16
C THR A 201 9.41 0.84 24.79
N GLU A 202 10.71 0.77 24.50
CA GLU A 202 11.72 1.69 25.05
C GLU A 202 11.67 3.05 24.35
N GLY A 203 11.30 3.06 23.07
CA GLY A 203 11.16 4.26 22.26
C GLY A 203 12.47 4.94 21.91
N LEU A 204 12.33 6.07 21.25
CA LEU A 204 13.40 7.02 20.94
C LEU A 204 13.13 8.33 21.69
N THR A 205 14.04 8.75 22.56
CA THR A 205 13.92 10.02 23.27
C THR A 205 14.67 11.12 22.53
N VAL A 206 13.95 12.16 22.13
CA VAL A 206 14.47 13.36 21.46
C VAL A 206 13.92 14.59 22.17
N ASN A 207 14.78 15.49 22.61
CA ASN A 207 14.38 16.72 23.33
C ASN A 207 13.43 16.46 24.52
N GLU A 208 13.75 15.45 25.33
CA GLU A 208 12.95 15.04 26.51
C GLU A 208 11.61 14.39 26.18
N GLU A 209 11.27 14.21 24.91
CA GLU A 209 10.07 13.54 24.43
C GLU A 209 10.39 12.13 23.92
N THR A 210 9.65 11.12 24.40
CA THR A 210 9.87 9.73 23.99
C THR A 210 8.81 9.30 22.97
N TYR A 211 9.28 8.87 21.81
CA TYR A 211 8.49 8.37 20.71
C TYR A 211 8.62 6.84 20.64
N THR A 212 7.51 6.15 20.65
CA THR A 212 7.45 4.69 20.49
C THR A 212 6.84 4.33 19.15
N SER A 213 7.24 3.19 18.58
CA SER A 213 6.53 2.63 17.43
C SER A 213 5.19 2.05 17.89
N PRO A 214 4.12 2.22 17.12
CA PRO A 214 2.86 1.51 17.40
C PRO A 214 3.07 0.00 17.43
N ALA A 215 2.23 -0.73 18.15
CA ALA A 215 2.20 -2.18 18.08
C ALA A 215 1.80 -2.64 16.66
N ILE A 216 2.33 -3.79 16.24
CA ILE A 216 1.88 -4.46 15.03
C ILE A 216 0.61 -5.23 15.37
N GLU A 217 -0.47 -4.93 14.67
CA GLU A 217 -1.73 -5.63 14.83
C GLU A 217 -1.81 -6.83 13.87
N ALA A 218 -2.37 -7.94 14.35
CA ALA A 218 -2.50 -9.18 13.58
C ALA A 218 -3.69 -9.16 12.61
N HIS A 219 -3.95 -8.00 12.02
CA HIS A 219 -4.93 -7.79 10.95
C HIS A 219 -4.38 -6.79 9.93
N PHE A 220 -4.98 -6.75 8.75
CA PHE A 220 -4.63 -5.74 7.76
C PHE A 220 -5.36 -4.42 8.04
N GLY A 221 -4.65 -3.31 7.83
CA GLY A 221 -5.23 -1.98 7.95
C GLY A 221 -5.17 -1.37 9.34
N ALA A 222 -5.70 -0.15 9.45
CA ALA A 222 -5.59 0.69 10.65
C ALA A 222 -6.57 0.31 11.76
N TYR A 223 -7.64 -0.39 11.45
CA TYR A 223 -8.68 -0.77 12.40
C TYR A 223 -9.10 -2.23 12.23
N GLY A 224 -9.25 -2.91 13.35
CA GLY A 224 -9.90 -4.21 13.43
C GLY A 224 -11.42 -4.08 13.57
N THR A 225 -12.04 -5.04 14.28
CA THR A 225 -13.46 -4.94 14.65
C THR A 225 -13.67 -3.85 15.69
N LYS A 226 -14.86 -3.28 15.67
CA LYS A 226 -15.30 -2.33 16.68
C LYS A 226 -15.62 -3.03 18.00
#